data_6e1bf6125a1f34c7fe72bc51487213c2
#
_entry.id   6e1bf6125a1f34c7fe72bc51487213c2
#
_cell.length_a   1.000
_cell.length_b   1.000
_cell.length_c   1.000
_cell.angle_alpha   90.00
_cell.angle_beta   90.00
_cell.angle_gamma   90.00
#
_symmetry.space_group_name_H-M   'P 1'
#
loop_
_entity.id
_entity.type
_entity.pdbx_description
1 polymer ?
#
loop_
_entity_poly.entity_id
_entity_poly.type
_entity_poly.pdbx_seq_one_letter_code
_entity_poly.pdbx_strand_id
1 'polypeptide(L)'
;MGKGFPRCLLWNRNKVLDLSVLPERRQLEYYQNNPVVFLKQFLGTDLWAKQEEIATSLIDHKTVAVKSCHGSGKTFLAARLALWWLFTRPFSAVLTTAPSNRQVVELLWKEIRVAYANARVNLGGNLLPKAPKLQVADDWVCIGFSTDDPVNFQ
;
A
#
# COMPACT_ATOMS: atom_id res chain seq x y z
N MET A 1 -20.44 -10.89 17.36
CA MET A 1 -20.44 -9.43 17.22
C MET A 1 -19.42 -9.07 16.14
N GLY A 2 -19.89 -8.85 14.91
CA GLY A 2 -19.03 -8.52 13.76
C GLY A 2 -18.49 -7.12 13.93
N LYS A 3 -17.15 -7.00 14.01
CA LYS A 3 -16.47 -5.71 13.87
C LYS A 3 -16.62 -5.30 12.39
N GLY A 4 -17.54 -4.38 12.13
CA GLY A 4 -17.76 -3.83 10.80
C GLY A 4 -16.51 -3.17 10.27
N PHE A 5 -16.23 -3.37 8.99
CA PHE A 5 -15.20 -2.61 8.26
C PHE A 5 -15.41 -1.12 8.44
N PRO A 6 -14.36 -0.32 8.59
CA PRO A 6 -14.50 1.12 8.62
C PRO A 6 -15.13 1.57 7.30
N ARG A 7 -16.32 2.18 7.38
CA ARG A 7 -17.08 2.74 6.25
C ARG A 7 -16.30 3.76 5.40
N CYS A 8 -15.10 4.14 5.82
CA CYS A 8 -14.25 5.14 5.16
C CYS A 8 -13.64 4.67 3.83
N LEU A 9 -13.58 3.36 3.55
CA LEU A 9 -13.07 2.85 2.27
C LEU A 9 -14.06 3.00 1.10
N LEU A 10 -15.30 3.37 1.36
CA LEU A 10 -16.38 3.38 0.36
C LEU A 10 -16.86 4.78 -0.06
N TRP A 11 -16.26 5.86 0.46
CA TRP A 11 -16.78 7.20 0.23
C TRP A 11 -15.93 8.02 -0.75
N ASN A 12 -16.41 8.20 -1.96
CA ASN A 12 -16.02 9.35 -2.79
C ASN A 12 -17.16 9.79 -3.71
N ARG A 13 -17.33 11.12 -3.82
CA ARG A 13 -18.43 11.80 -4.52
C ARG A 13 -18.35 11.82 -6.05
N ASN A 14 -17.27 11.35 -6.69
CA ASN A 14 -17.14 11.44 -8.14
C ASN A 14 -16.62 10.13 -8.77
N LYS A 15 -17.57 9.39 -9.36
CA LYS A 15 -17.38 8.36 -10.39
C LYS A 15 -16.25 7.33 -10.16
N VAL A 16 -16.47 6.42 -9.26
CA VAL A 16 -15.87 5.08 -9.33
C VAL A 16 -17.02 4.10 -9.45
N LEU A 17 -16.84 3.04 -10.23
CA LEU A 17 -17.77 1.93 -10.39
C LEU A 17 -18.62 1.75 -9.12
N ASP A 18 -19.94 1.71 -9.29
CA ASP A 18 -20.87 1.47 -8.19
C ASP A 18 -20.61 0.09 -7.59
N LEU A 19 -19.66 0.04 -6.67
CA LEU A 19 -19.26 -1.19 -5.97
C LEU A 19 -20.23 -1.54 -4.84
N SER A 20 -21.28 -0.73 -4.64
CA SER A 20 -22.31 -0.98 -3.63
C SER A 20 -23.10 -2.27 -3.89
N VAL A 21 -23.03 -2.79 -5.12
CA VAL A 21 -23.76 -3.99 -5.56
C VAL A 21 -23.03 -5.30 -5.20
N LEU A 22 -21.71 -5.25 -4.92
CA LEU A 22 -20.96 -6.45 -4.54
C LEU A 22 -20.80 -6.52 -3.02
N PRO A 23 -20.96 -7.71 -2.40
CA PRO A 23 -20.63 -7.89 -0.99
C PRO A 23 -19.19 -7.42 -0.73
N GLU A 24 -18.97 -6.68 0.35
CA GLU A 24 -17.67 -6.07 0.71
C GLU A 24 -16.47 -7.04 0.58
N ARG A 25 -16.69 -8.30 0.92
CA ARG A 25 -15.68 -9.36 0.80
C ARG A 25 -15.25 -9.62 -0.65
N ARG A 26 -16.18 -9.65 -1.60
CA ARG A 26 -15.88 -9.87 -3.04
C ARG A 26 -15.15 -8.68 -3.64
N GLN A 27 -15.41 -7.48 -3.17
CA GLN A 27 -14.70 -6.28 -3.62
C GLN A 27 -13.23 -6.30 -3.17
N LEU A 28 -12.98 -6.67 -1.92
CA LEU A 28 -11.61 -6.81 -1.41
C LEU A 28 -10.85 -7.89 -2.18
N GLU A 29 -11.44 -9.05 -2.38
CA GLU A 29 -10.87 -10.16 -3.14
C GLU A 29 -10.55 -9.75 -4.59
N TYR A 30 -11.44 -9.00 -5.23
CA TYR A 30 -11.18 -8.44 -6.56
C TYR A 30 -9.92 -7.55 -6.57
N TYR A 31 -9.79 -6.60 -5.64
CA TYR A 31 -8.62 -5.72 -5.58
C TYR A 31 -7.36 -6.42 -5.07
N GLN A 32 -7.47 -7.46 -4.28
CA GLN A 32 -6.33 -8.33 -3.91
C GLN A 32 -5.70 -8.98 -5.14
N ASN A 33 -6.53 -9.36 -6.11
CA ASN A 33 -6.11 -10.02 -7.35
C ASN A 33 -5.88 -9.03 -8.51
N ASN A 34 -6.12 -7.73 -8.31
CA ASN A 34 -5.97 -6.70 -9.34
C ASN A 34 -5.25 -5.46 -8.80
N PRO A 35 -3.94 -5.55 -8.48
CA PRO A 35 -3.18 -4.43 -7.93
C PRO A 35 -3.16 -3.22 -8.85
N VAL A 36 -3.01 -3.41 -10.16
CA VAL A 36 -2.98 -2.33 -11.14
C VAL A 36 -4.27 -1.51 -11.12
N VAL A 37 -5.42 -2.20 -11.02
CA VAL A 37 -6.73 -1.56 -10.94
C VAL A 37 -6.87 -0.76 -9.65
N PHE A 38 -6.44 -1.33 -8.52
CA PHE A 38 -6.43 -0.63 -7.23
C PHE A 38 -5.57 0.64 -7.30
N LEU A 39 -4.34 0.54 -7.79
CA LEU A 39 -3.42 1.67 -7.89
C LEU A 39 -3.98 2.79 -8.77
N LYS A 40 -4.62 2.44 -9.89
CA LYS A 40 -5.24 3.41 -10.78
C LYS A 40 -6.48 4.07 -10.16
N GLN A 41 -7.37 3.28 -9.60
CA GLN A 41 -8.66 3.78 -9.10
C GLN A 41 -8.53 4.53 -7.78
N PHE A 42 -7.78 3.98 -6.81
CA PHE A 42 -7.68 4.54 -5.45
C PHE A 42 -6.53 5.52 -5.30
N LEU A 43 -5.37 5.21 -5.88
CA LEU A 43 -4.18 6.06 -5.73
C LEU A 43 -3.97 7.00 -6.93
N GLY A 44 -4.80 6.92 -7.97
CA GLY A 44 -4.66 7.76 -9.15
C GLY A 44 -3.35 7.55 -9.90
N THR A 45 -2.79 6.34 -9.82
CA THR A 45 -1.48 6.02 -10.37
C THR A 45 -1.62 5.20 -11.63
N ASP A 46 -1.11 5.73 -12.75
CA ASP A 46 -0.92 4.96 -13.98
C ASP A 46 0.48 4.37 -13.98
N LEU A 47 0.55 3.05 -14.19
CA LEU A 47 1.80 2.31 -14.26
C LEU A 47 2.21 2.11 -15.73
N TRP A 48 3.50 2.03 -15.99
CA TRP A 48 4.00 1.55 -17.29
C TRP A 48 4.16 0.03 -17.27
N ALA A 49 4.22 -0.59 -18.46
CA ALA A 49 4.10 -2.05 -18.64
C ALA A 49 4.97 -2.91 -17.69
N LYS A 50 6.23 -2.51 -17.42
CA LYS A 50 7.09 -3.26 -16.48
C LYS A 50 6.68 -3.11 -15.02
N GLN A 51 6.10 -2.00 -14.64
CA GLN A 51 5.55 -1.83 -13.28
C GLN A 51 4.27 -2.64 -13.11
N GLU A 52 3.44 -2.75 -14.14
CA GLU A 52 2.26 -3.62 -14.13
C GLU A 52 2.64 -5.08 -14.02
N GLU A 53 3.67 -5.52 -14.78
CA GLU A 53 4.22 -6.88 -14.71
C GLU A 53 4.71 -7.20 -13.27
N ILE A 54 5.46 -6.29 -12.65
CA ILE A 54 5.93 -6.46 -11.27
C ILE A 54 4.75 -6.54 -10.29
N ALA A 55 3.78 -5.64 -10.42
CA ALA A 55 2.61 -5.61 -9.55
C ALA A 55 1.79 -6.91 -9.65
N THR A 56 1.59 -7.41 -10.86
CA THR A 56 0.86 -8.66 -11.13
C THR A 56 1.64 -9.88 -10.60
N SER A 57 2.97 -9.89 -10.73
CA SER A 57 3.81 -10.99 -10.23
C SER A 57 3.64 -11.26 -8.73
N LEU A 58 3.26 -10.25 -7.93
CA LEU A 58 3.00 -10.40 -6.49
C LEU A 58 1.75 -11.23 -6.17
N ILE A 59 0.90 -11.49 -7.15
CA ILE A 59 -0.28 -12.34 -6.98
C ILE A 59 0.13 -13.80 -7.08
N ASP A 60 0.98 -14.11 -8.06
CA ASP A 60 1.33 -15.47 -8.42
C ASP A 60 2.53 -16.02 -7.64
N HIS A 61 3.35 -15.14 -7.07
CA HIS A 61 4.61 -15.52 -6.45
C HIS A 61 4.73 -15.02 -5.01
N LYS A 62 5.18 -15.91 -4.11
CA LYS A 62 5.46 -15.56 -2.71
C LYS A 62 6.63 -14.58 -2.55
N THR A 63 7.57 -14.60 -3.51
CA THR A 63 8.76 -13.76 -3.49
C THR A 63 9.00 -13.22 -4.89
N VAL A 64 9.17 -11.90 -4.98
CA VAL A 64 9.48 -11.21 -6.23
C VAL A 64 10.74 -10.37 -6.03
N ALA A 65 11.75 -10.58 -6.88
CA ALA A 65 12.98 -9.81 -6.89
C ALA A 65 13.04 -8.92 -8.13
N VAL A 66 13.25 -7.61 -7.92
CA VAL A 66 13.28 -6.63 -9.01
C VAL A 66 14.67 -6.04 -9.15
N LYS A 67 15.36 -6.40 -10.24
CA LYS A 67 16.65 -5.80 -10.62
C LYS A 67 16.41 -4.77 -11.72
N SER A 68 16.76 -3.52 -11.45
CA SER A 68 16.66 -2.45 -12.45
C SER A 68 17.60 -1.29 -12.12
N CYS A 69 17.84 -0.38 -13.09
CA CYS A 69 18.66 0.81 -12.91
C CYS A 69 18.08 1.82 -11.92
N HIS A 70 18.90 2.80 -11.53
CA HIS A 70 18.39 3.95 -10.78
C HIS A 70 17.38 4.75 -11.63
N GLY A 71 16.41 5.38 -10.96
CA GLY A 71 15.39 6.19 -11.64
C GLY A 71 14.28 5.42 -12.33
N SER A 72 14.28 4.09 -12.31
CA SER A 72 13.23 3.25 -12.94
C SER A 72 11.88 3.22 -12.18
N GLY A 73 11.76 3.98 -11.09
CA GLY A 73 10.51 4.05 -10.30
C GLY A 73 10.29 2.89 -9.33
N LYS A 74 11.34 2.15 -8.92
CA LYS A 74 11.18 1.06 -7.95
C LYS A 74 10.55 1.51 -6.64
N THR A 75 11.09 2.57 -6.05
CA THR A 75 10.59 3.12 -4.77
C THR A 75 9.17 3.66 -4.92
N PHE A 76 8.88 4.32 -6.03
CA PHE A 76 7.55 4.78 -6.39
C PHE A 76 6.54 3.62 -6.41
N LEU A 77 6.88 2.52 -7.10
CA LEU A 77 6.03 1.33 -7.18
C LEU A 77 5.91 0.64 -5.82
N ALA A 78 7.03 0.42 -5.11
CA ALA A 78 7.05 -0.24 -3.81
C ALA A 78 6.15 0.47 -2.79
N ALA A 79 6.17 1.79 -2.73
CA ALA A 79 5.32 2.58 -1.87
C ALA A 79 3.82 2.35 -2.13
N ARG A 80 3.44 2.28 -3.39
CA ARG A 80 2.05 2.07 -3.82
C ARG A 80 1.59 0.64 -3.58
N LEU A 81 2.47 -0.33 -3.80
CA LEU A 81 2.21 -1.74 -3.51
C LEU A 81 2.07 -2.00 -2.00
N ALA A 82 2.84 -1.29 -1.16
CA ALA A 82 2.67 -1.35 0.29
C ALA A 82 1.28 -0.87 0.72
N LEU A 83 0.79 0.24 0.15
CA LEU A 83 -0.57 0.72 0.40
C LEU A 83 -1.63 -0.24 -0.15
N TRP A 84 -1.46 -0.76 -1.37
CA TRP A 84 -2.36 -1.76 -1.93
C TRP A 84 -2.47 -2.98 -1.02
N TRP A 85 -1.34 -3.53 -0.59
CA TRP A 85 -1.35 -4.70 0.30
C TRP A 85 -2.06 -4.41 1.61
N LEU A 86 -1.72 -3.29 2.25
CA LEU A 86 -2.32 -2.88 3.51
C LEU A 86 -3.83 -2.74 3.40
N PHE A 87 -4.32 -1.98 2.43
CA PHE A 87 -5.74 -1.65 2.34
C PHE A 87 -6.62 -2.72 1.70
N THR A 88 -6.04 -3.69 1.02
CA THR A 88 -6.80 -4.82 0.47
C THR A 88 -6.80 -6.05 1.38
N ARG A 89 -5.92 -6.10 2.41
CA ARG A 89 -5.82 -7.24 3.35
C ARG A 89 -6.00 -6.75 4.78
N PRO A 90 -7.23 -6.76 5.30
CA PRO A 90 -7.51 -6.35 6.67
C PRO A 90 -6.70 -7.14 7.70
N PHE A 91 -6.28 -6.45 8.75
CA PHE A 91 -5.47 -7.02 9.84
C PHE A 91 -4.12 -7.57 9.38
N SER A 92 -3.56 -7.04 8.29
CA SER A 92 -2.21 -7.37 7.83
C SER A 92 -1.18 -6.40 8.38
N ALA A 93 0.03 -6.90 8.61
CA ALA A 93 1.21 -6.09 8.88
C ALA A 93 2.07 -6.00 7.61
N VAL A 94 2.34 -4.78 7.16
CA VAL A 94 3.25 -4.51 6.05
C VAL A 94 4.55 -3.97 6.63
N LEU A 95 5.64 -4.71 6.44
CA LEU A 95 6.96 -4.31 6.90
C LEU A 95 7.78 -3.80 5.71
N THR A 96 8.34 -2.62 5.88
CA THR A 96 9.24 -2.02 4.88
C THR A 96 10.61 -1.81 5.49
N THR A 97 11.64 -2.24 4.80
CA THR A 97 13.01 -2.11 5.30
C THR A 97 13.98 -1.67 4.22
N ALA A 98 15.08 -1.07 4.63
CA ALA A 98 16.22 -0.77 3.79
C ALA A 98 17.51 -0.75 4.65
N PRO A 99 18.69 -0.83 4.01
CA PRO A 99 19.97 -0.82 4.72
C PRO A 99 20.16 0.38 5.64
N SER A 100 19.66 1.56 5.29
CA SER A 100 19.80 2.76 6.12
C SER A 100 18.48 3.42 6.44
N ASN A 101 18.41 4.08 7.60
CA ASN A 101 17.24 4.85 8.04
C ASN A 101 16.86 5.95 7.02
N ARG A 102 17.85 6.59 6.40
CA ARG A 102 17.61 7.58 5.35
C ARG A 102 16.83 6.98 4.17
N GLN A 103 17.19 5.78 3.73
CA GLN A 103 16.49 5.12 2.62
C GLN A 103 15.05 4.75 3.00
N VAL A 104 14.79 4.33 4.23
CA VAL A 104 13.44 4.06 4.71
C VAL A 104 12.63 5.35 4.80
N VAL A 105 13.10 6.32 5.59
CA VAL A 105 12.30 7.49 5.97
C VAL A 105 12.22 8.52 4.85
N GLU A 106 13.37 8.87 4.24
CA GLU A 106 13.43 9.97 3.28
C GLU A 106 13.09 9.55 1.84
N LEU A 107 13.26 8.27 1.49
CA LEU A 107 12.95 7.81 0.15
C LEU A 107 11.63 7.05 0.11
N LEU A 108 11.53 5.90 0.77
CA LEU A 108 10.34 5.03 0.66
C LEU A 108 9.13 5.65 1.37
N TRP A 109 9.28 6.10 2.60
CA TRP A 109 8.16 6.65 3.36
C TRP A 109 7.75 8.04 2.89
N LYS A 110 8.65 8.80 2.28
CA LYS A 110 8.26 10.01 1.55
C LYS A 110 7.29 9.68 0.40
N GLU A 111 7.61 8.65 -0.40
CA GLU A 111 6.74 8.19 -1.48
C GLU A 111 5.40 7.62 -0.96
N ILE A 112 5.41 6.88 0.16
CA ILE A 112 4.18 6.39 0.81
C ILE A 112 3.30 7.58 1.23
N ARG A 113 3.88 8.60 1.87
CA ARG A 113 3.14 9.80 2.27
C ARG A 113 2.55 10.55 1.08
N VAL A 114 3.31 10.70 0.01
CA VAL A 114 2.85 11.34 -1.22
C VAL A 114 1.70 10.54 -1.85
N ALA A 115 1.85 9.22 -1.97
CA ALA A 115 0.81 8.36 -2.55
C ALA A 115 -0.46 8.36 -1.69
N TYR A 116 -0.31 8.33 -0.36
CA TYR A 116 -1.44 8.39 0.58
C TYR A 116 -2.18 9.73 0.52
N ALA A 117 -1.44 10.85 0.52
CA ALA A 117 -2.03 12.19 0.47
C ALA A 117 -2.74 12.50 -0.86
N ASN A 118 -2.22 11.95 -1.98
CA ASN A 118 -2.78 12.13 -3.32
C ASN A 118 -3.81 11.06 -3.68
N ALA A 119 -4.18 10.18 -2.76
CA ALA A 119 -5.20 9.18 -3.01
C ALA A 119 -6.54 9.81 -3.40
N ARG A 120 -7.21 9.24 -4.39
CA ARG A 120 -8.51 9.73 -4.88
C ARG A 120 -9.66 9.49 -3.90
N VAL A 121 -9.40 8.66 -2.89
CA VAL A 121 -10.35 8.29 -1.85
C VAL A 121 -9.69 8.49 -0.49
N ASN A 122 -10.48 8.70 0.54
CA ASN A 122 -9.96 8.68 1.90
C ASN A 122 -9.66 7.22 2.29
N LEU A 123 -8.39 6.86 2.36
CA LEU A 123 -7.95 5.52 2.70
C LEU A 123 -8.16 5.18 4.19
N GLY A 124 -8.31 6.20 5.04
CA GLY A 124 -8.43 6.02 6.48
C GLY A 124 -7.11 5.62 7.16
N GLY A 125 -7.15 5.48 8.49
CA GLY A 125 -5.96 5.21 9.29
C GLY A 125 -5.23 6.47 9.73
N ASN A 126 -4.21 6.29 10.57
CA ASN A 126 -3.38 7.36 11.13
C ASN A 126 -1.95 7.25 10.59
N LEU A 127 -1.60 8.12 9.67
CA LEU A 127 -0.25 8.23 9.10
C LEU A 127 0.57 9.19 9.97
N LEU A 128 1.58 8.65 10.66
CA LEU A 128 2.41 9.46 11.56
C LEU A 128 3.35 10.38 10.77
N PRO A 129 3.39 11.70 11.09
CA PRO A 129 4.18 12.66 10.30
C PRO A 129 5.68 12.43 10.36
N LYS A 130 6.19 12.03 11.52
CA LYS A 130 7.63 11.90 11.79
C LYS A 130 8.13 10.45 11.77
N ALA A 131 7.29 9.50 12.14
CA ALA A 131 7.67 8.09 12.17
C ALA A 131 7.24 7.37 10.88
N PRO A 132 7.99 6.37 10.41
CA PRO A 132 7.61 5.53 9.28
C PRO A 132 6.55 4.51 9.72
N LYS A 133 5.34 5.00 10.06
CA LYS A 133 4.23 4.18 10.53
C LYS A 133 2.90 4.73 10.02
N LEU A 134 2.09 3.83 9.44
CA LEU A 134 0.70 4.05 9.09
C LEU A 134 -0.12 2.98 9.83
N GLN A 135 -0.99 3.40 10.72
CA GLN A 135 -1.81 2.51 11.53
C GLN A 135 -3.28 2.66 11.17
N VAL A 136 -3.91 1.57 10.75
CA VAL A 136 -5.34 1.52 10.44
C VAL A 136 -6.13 1.00 11.65
N ALA A 137 -5.60 -0.02 12.34
CA ALA A 137 -6.11 -0.56 13.60
C ALA A 137 -4.94 -1.18 14.39
N ASP A 138 -5.19 -1.76 15.56
CA ASP A 138 -4.13 -2.30 16.42
C ASP A 138 -3.24 -3.33 15.72
N ASP A 139 -3.83 -4.30 15.01
CA ASP A 139 -3.12 -5.36 14.29
C ASP A 139 -3.10 -5.10 12.76
N TRP A 140 -3.35 -3.88 12.33
CA TRP A 140 -3.42 -3.51 10.92
C TRP A 140 -2.55 -2.29 10.65
N VAL A 141 -1.31 -2.56 10.24
CA VAL A 141 -0.26 -1.54 10.26
C VAL A 141 0.75 -1.70 9.13
N CYS A 142 1.28 -0.58 8.64
CA CYS A 142 2.49 -0.53 7.84
C CYS A 142 3.59 0.15 8.67
N ILE A 143 4.76 -0.48 8.78
CA ILE A 143 5.89 0.01 9.57
C ILE A 143 7.16 -0.02 8.72
N GLY A 144 7.99 1.02 8.89
CA GLY A 144 9.34 1.09 8.31
C GLY A 144 10.41 1.01 9.39
N PHE A 145 11.47 0.25 9.11
CA PHE A 145 12.66 0.20 9.96
C PHE A 145 13.92 -0.02 9.12
N SER A 146 15.07 0.41 9.64
CA SER A 146 16.35 0.16 8.99
C SER A 146 17.06 -1.03 9.63
N THR A 147 17.90 -1.70 8.85
CA THR A 147 18.74 -2.79 9.35
C THR A 147 19.94 -2.30 10.15
N ASP A 148 20.25 -1.01 10.10
CA ASP A 148 21.32 -0.39 10.89
C ASP A 148 20.93 -0.21 12.38
N ASP A 149 19.67 -0.44 12.74
CA ASP A 149 19.18 -0.29 14.10
C ASP A 149 18.88 -1.66 14.72
N PRO A 150 19.81 -2.24 15.52
CA PRO A 150 19.67 -3.60 16.06
C PRO A 150 18.48 -3.77 17.03
N VAL A 151 17.95 -2.69 17.55
CA VAL A 151 16.82 -2.71 18.51
C VAL A 151 15.50 -3.14 17.84
N ASN A 152 15.41 -3.03 16.51
CA ASN A 152 14.16 -3.35 15.79
C ASN A 152 13.96 -4.83 15.48
N PHE A 153 14.85 -5.72 15.92
CA PHE A 153 14.78 -7.16 15.68
C PHE A 153 14.49 -8.00 16.94
N GLN A 154 14.11 -7.36 18.04
CA GLN A 154 13.71 -8.05 19.30
C GLN A 154 12.20 -8.04 19.49
#